data_14ccca99e57bdd73edd44619c706fc07
#
_entry.id   14ccca99e57bdd73edd44619c706fc07
#
_cell.length_a   1.000
_cell.length_b   1.000
_cell.length_c   1.000
_cell.angle_alpha   90.00
_cell.angle_beta   90.00
_cell.angle_gamma   90.00
#
_symmetry.space_group_name_H-M   'P 1'
#
loop_
_entity.id
_entity.type
_entity.pdbx_description
1 polymer ?
#
loop_
_entity_poly.entity_id
_entity_poly.type
_entity_poly.pdbx_seq_one_letter_code
_entity_poly.pdbx_strand_id
1 'polypeptide(L)'
;MKPMTALITAAIFSVLSLNACGGSEKSMSIQEQTEARFQLNPHPKQAYRLKIKINDAPGPLKLMRNMSVGYGARDCSYIINHIEGASANPEKKVRAETRKLAEFEYEAIIYADAVQDEDYFGEGICHWKPEGFGLGFTATGSQDETVFNFGDALDNLIEKKNTY
;
A
#
# COMPACT_ATOMS: atom_id res chain seq x y z
N MET A 1 -1.01 86.25 -6.48
CA MET A 1 -1.61 85.16 -7.26
C MET A 1 -1.16 83.83 -6.64
N LYS A 2 -2.00 83.19 -5.90
CA LYS A 2 -1.69 81.90 -5.26
C LYS A 2 -2.26 80.72 -6.09
N PRO A 3 -1.54 79.65 -6.39
CA PRO A 3 -2.12 78.47 -6.97
C PRO A 3 -2.76 77.60 -5.90
N MET A 4 -3.99 77.22 -6.12
CA MET A 4 -4.71 76.24 -5.33
C MET A 4 -4.22 74.82 -5.68
N THR A 5 -3.74 74.16 -4.66
CA THR A 5 -3.35 72.74 -4.78
C THR A 5 -4.55 71.89 -4.48
N ALA A 6 -5.06 71.13 -5.44
CA ALA A 6 -6.13 70.16 -5.25
C ALA A 6 -5.56 68.83 -4.74
N LEU A 7 -5.95 68.41 -3.56
CA LEU A 7 -5.70 67.10 -3.00
C LEU A 7 -6.71 66.10 -3.57
N ILE A 8 -6.22 65.15 -4.37
CA ILE A 8 -6.99 63.99 -4.83
C ILE A 8 -6.74 62.85 -3.84
N THR A 9 -7.74 62.55 -3.02
CA THR A 9 -7.77 61.38 -2.15
C THR A 9 -8.21 60.18 -2.98
N ALA A 10 -7.25 59.35 -3.34
CA ALA A 10 -7.56 58.04 -3.94
C ALA A 10 -7.98 57.06 -2.86
N ALA A 11 -9.26 56.67 -2.83
CA ALA A 11 -9.77 55.59 -2.00
C ALA A 11 -9.38 54.27 -2.63
N ILE A 12 -8.45 53.56 -1.98
CA ILE A 12 -8.07 52.19 -2.36
C ILE A 12 -9.14 51.23 -1.79
N PHE A 13 -10.03 50.77 -2.66
CA PHE A 13 -10.93 49.66 -2.35
C PHE A 13 -10.13 48.36 -2.40
N SER A 14 -9.69 47.87 -1.25
CA SER A 14 -9.14 46.51 -1.11
C SER A 14 -10.27 45.51 -1.23
N VAL A 15 -10.38 44.89 -2.41
CA VAL A 15 -11.23 43.72 -2.61
C VAL A 15 -10.52 42.53 -1.99
N LEU A 16 -10.88 42.15 -0.77
CA LEU A 16 -10.53 40.84 -0.21
C LEU A 16 -11.32 39.75 -0.96
N SER A 17 -10.71 39.17 -1.97
CA SER A 17 -11.18 37.93 -2.57
C SER A 17 -10.94 36.80 -1.57
N LEU A 18 -11.97 36.43 -0.82
CA LEU A 18 -12.03 35.16 -0.07
C LEU A 18 -12.10 34.02 -1.09
N ASN A 19 -10.94 33.51 -1.49
CA ASN A 19 -10.86 32.22 -2.13
C ASN A 19 -11.06 31.13 -1.06
N ALA A 20 -12.33 30.89 -0.72
CA ALA A 20 -12.74 29.68 -0.02
C ALA A 20 -12.67 28.49 -1.00
N CYS A 21 -11.45 28.05 -1.34
CA CYS A 21 -11.21 26.76 -1.95
C CYS A 21 -11.40 25.74 -0.83
N GLY A 22 -12.64 25.28 -0.63
CA GLY A 22 -12.97 24.12 0.20
C GLY A 22 -12.44 22.85 -0.45
N GLY A 23 -11.11 22.68 -0.48
CA GLY A 23 -10.48 21.39 -0.68
C GLY A 23 -10.79 20.56 0.55
N SER A 24 -11.65 19.57 0.43
CA SER A 24 -11.83 18.53 1.44
C SER A 24 -10.49 17.80 1.53
N GLU A 25 -9.59 18.26 2.41
CA GLU A 25 -8.43 17.48 2.80
C GLU A 25 -8.97 16.25 3.50
N LYS A 26 -8.92 15.12 2.79
CA LYS A 26 -9.26 13.82 3.33
C LYS A 26 -8.21 13.53 4.40
N SER A 27 -8.56 13.74 5.67
CA SER A 27 -7.69 13.41 6.78
C SER A 27 -7.39 11.91 6.71
N MET A 28 -6.10 11.56 6.69
CA MET A 28 -5.68 10.16 6.77
C MET A 28 -6.15 9.56 8.10
N SER A 29 -6.65 8.34 8.05
CA SER A 29 -6.98 7.57 9.25
C SER A 29 -5.71 7.30 10.08
N ILE A 30 -5.87 6.99 11.37
CA ILE A 30 -4.75 6.59 12.24
C ILE A 30 -4.01 5.40 11.63
N GLN A 31 -4.74 4.45 11.05
CA GLN A 31 -4.16 3.29 10.38
C GLN A 31 -3.27 3.71 9.20
N GLU A 32 -3.75 4.54 8.29
CA GLU A 32 -2.98 5.02 7.13
C GLU A 32 -1.71 5.78 7.57
N GLN A 33 -1.82 6.62 8.60
CA GLN A 33 -0.67 7.34 9.16
C GLN A 33 0.35 6.41 9.78
N THR A 34 -0.10 5.36 10.45
CA THR A 34 0.77 4.36 11.07
C THR A 34 1.45 3.50 10.00
N GLU A 35 0.71 3.02 9.01
CA GLU A 35 1.26 2.23 7.88
C GLU A 35 2.33 3.00 7.08
N ALA A 36 2.22 4.32 7.01
CA ALA A 36 3.21 5.17 6.37
C ALA A 36 4.58 5.18 7.07
N ARG A 37 4.64 4.82 8.35
CA ARG A 37 5.89 4.78 9.15
C ARG A 37 6.72 3.53 8.85
N PHE A 38 6.08 2.42 8.45
CA PHE A 38 6.77 1.15 8.25
C PHE A 38 7.71 1.23 7.05
N GLN A 39 9.00 1.02 7.28
CA GLN A 39 10.04 1.14 6.28
C GLN A 39 10.26 -0.17 5.53
N LEU A 40 10.55 -0.07 4.25
CA LEU A 40 11.04 -1.21 3.48
C LEU A 40 12.52 -1.43 3.82
N ASN A 41 12.91 -2.71 3.90
CA ASN A 41 14.31 -3.05 4.04
C ASN A 41 15.07 -2.67 2.74
N PRO A 42 16.04 -1.76 2.80
CA PRO A 42 16.78 -1.34 1.61
C PRO A 42 17.69 -2.43 1.03
N HIS A 43 17.99 -3.48 1.81
CA HIS A 43 18.91 -4.56 1.43
C HIS A 43 18.35 -5.93 1.82
N PRO A 44 17.18 -6.35 1.30
CA PRO A 44 16.60 -7.62 1.65
C PRO A 44 17.44 -8.78 1.10
N LYS A 45 17.58 -9.85 1.87
CA LYS A 45 18.45 -10.98 1.57
C LYS A 45 17.72 -12.31 1.45
N GLN A 46 16.55 -12.43 2.09
CA GLN A 46 15.81 -13.69 2.16
C GLN A 46 14.84 -13.80 0.97
N ALA A 47 15.39 -14.05 -0.21
CA ALA A 47 14.62 -14.15 -1.45
C ALA A 47 13.96 -15.52 -1.63
N TYR A 48 12.70 -15.52 -1.99
CA TYR A 48 11.93 -16.71 -2.38
C TYR A 48 11.36 -16.52 -3.77
N ARG A 49 11.44 -17.58 -4.58
CA ARG A 49 10.86 -17.62 -5.91
C ARG A 49 9.51 -18.32 -5.85
N LEU A 50 8.46 -17.60 -6.15
CA LEU A 50 7.11 -18.13 -6.30
C LEU A 50 6.84 -18.42 -7.77
N LYS A 51 6.42 -19.66 -8.08
CA LYS A 51 5.90 -20.05 -9.38
C LYS A 51 4.41 -20.29 -9.24
N ILE A 52 3.63 -19.59 -10.04
CA ILE A 52 2.18 -19.67 -10.04
C ILE A 52 1.75 -20.27 -11.37
N LYS A 53 0.97 -21.34 -11.29
CA LYS A 53 0.35 -21.98 -12.44
C LYS A 53 -1.16 -21.99 -12.23
N ILE A 54 -1.90 -21.42 -13.19
CA ILE A 54 -3.35 -21.42 -13.17
C ILE A 54 -3.81 -22.59 -14.04
N ASN A 55 -4.42 -23.57 -13.39
CA ASN A 55 -5.03 -24.71 -14.08
C ASN A 55 -6.50 -24.38 -14.38
N ASP A 56 -7.02 -24.97 -15.45
CA ASP A 56 -8.43 -24.87 -15.84
C ASP A 56 -8.95 -23.42 -15.94
N ALA A 57 -8.11 -22.53 -16.47
CA ALA A 57 -8.51 -21.14 -16.67
C ALA A 57 -9.78 -21.08 -17.56
N PRO A 58 -10.80 -20.29 -17.17
CA PRO A 58 -12.07 -20.21 -17.89
C PRO A 58 -11.95 -19.50 -19.25
N GLY A 59 -10.78 -18.97 -19.56
CA GLY A 59 -10.50 -18.23 -20.78
C GLY A 59 -9.16 -17.50 -20.70
N PRO A 60 -8.87 -16.60 -21.63
CA PRO A 60 -7.64 -15.80 -21.59
C PRO A 60 -7.61 -14.96 -20.34
N LEU A 61 -6.46 -14.92 -19.66
CA LEU A 61 -6.23 -14.11 -18.48
C LEU A 61 -5.02 -13.17 -18.70
N LYS A 62 -5.23 -11.91 -18.43
CA LYS A 62 -4.18 -10.89 -18.43
C LYS A 62 -3.92 -10.41 -17.00
N LEU A 63 -2.66 -10.45 -16.60
CA LEU A 63 -2.22 -9.90 -15.31
C LEU A 63 -2.44 -8.38 -15.31
N MET A 64 -3.26 -7.90 -14.38
CA MET A 64 -3.53 -6.46 -14.24
C MET A 64 -2.44 -5.73 -13.49
N ARG A 65 -1.88 -6.38 -12.48
CA ARG A 65 -0.92 -5.77 -11.55
C ARG A 65 0.11 -6.80 -11.12
N ASN A 66 1.29 -6.31 -10.77
CA ASN A 66 2.28 -7.11 -10.07
C ASN A 66 1.69 -7.70 -8.80
N MET A 67 2.25 -8.85 -8.39
CA MET A 67 1.87 -9.52 -7.16
C MET A 67 1.94 -8.55 -5.98
N SER A 68 0.94 -8.62 -5.11
CA SER A 68 0.95 -7.95 -3.81
C SER A 68 1.22 -8.98 -2.73
N VAL A 69 2.23 -8.75 -1.91
CA VAL A 69 2.56 -9.57 -0.74
C VAL A 69 2.17 -8.81 0.51
N GLY A 70 1.35 -9.42 1.36
CA GLY A 70 1.02 -8.91 2.68
C GLY A 70 2.06 -9.35 3.71
N TYR A 71 2.53 -8.40 4.50
CA TYR A 71 3.41 -8.63 5.64
C TYR A 71 2.68 -8.21 6.91
N GLY A 72 2.85 -8.98 7.98
CA GLY A 72 2.32 -8.68 9.30
C GLY A 72 3.38 -8.81 10.38
N ALA A 73 3.28 -7.98 11.43
CA ALA A 73 4.05 -8.13 12.67
C ALA A 73 3.07 -8.45 13.80
N ARG A 74 2.86 -9.73 14.07
CA ARG A 74 1.85 -10.21 15.02
C ARG A 74 2.28 -10.09 16.48
N ASP A 75 3.55 -9.82 16.72
CA ASP A 75 4.14 -9.54 18.03
C ASP A 75 4.02 -8.06 18.46
N CYS A 76 3.53 -7.20 17.57
CA CYS A 76 3.25 -5.80 17.84
C CYS A 76 1.77 -5.46 17.68
N SER A 77 1.33 -4.41 18.36
CA SER A 77 0.00 -3.84 18.18
C SER A 77 0.03 -2.32 18.37
N TYR A 78 -0.95 -1.63 17.82
CA TYR A 78 -1.15 -0.19 18.02
C TYR A 78 -2.63 0.15 18.15
N ILE A 79 -2.93 1.23 18.86
CA ILE A 79 -4.30 1.64 19.11
C ILE A 79 -4.83 2.39 17.87
N ILE A 80 -5.94 1.90 17.31
CA ILE A 80 -6.64 2.52 16.18
C ILE A 80 -7.81 3.41 16.62
N ASN A 81 -8.34 3.16 17.82
CA ASN A 81 -9.38 3.98 18.41
C ASN A 81 -9.17 4.08 19.94
N HIS A 82 -8.77 5.27 20.40
CA HIS A 82 -8.51 5.52 21.82
C HIS A 82 -9.77 5.52 22.69
N ILE A 83 -10.94 5.80 22.13
CA ILE A 83 -12.21 5.85 22.88
C ILE A 83 -12.71 4.44 23.16
N GLU A 84 -12.62 3.55 22.17
CA GLU A 84 -13.09 2.18 22.27
C GLU A 84 -11.99 1.20 22.71
N GLY A 85 -10.75 1.65 22.79
CA GLY A 85 -9.59 0.79 23.10
C GLY A 85 -9.28 -0.23 21.99
N ALA A 86 -9.78 0.00 20.78
CA ALA A 86 -9.54 -0.91 19.67
C ALA A 86 -8.10 -0.85 19.20
N SER A 87 -7.48 -2.00 19.00
CA SER A 87 -6.10 -2.15 18.51
C SER A 87 -6.03 -2.99 17.23
N ALA A 88 -4.96 -2.83 16.47
CA ALA A 88 -4.63 -3.62 15.30
C ALA A 88 -3.17 -4.06 15.32
N ASN A 89 -2.87 -5.16 14.66
CA ASN A 89 -1.49 -5.51 14.36
C ASN A 89 -1.00 -4.74 13.14
N PRO A 90 0.29 -4.41 13.09
CA PRO A 90 0.89 -3.78 11.91
C PRO A 90 0.79 -4.67 10.67
N GLU A 91 0.34 -4.08 9.58
CA GLU A 91 0.28 -4.75 8.27
C GLU A 91 0.89 -3.83 7.21
N LYS A 92 1.59 -4.40 6.24
CA LYS A 92 2.12 -3.68 5.08
C LYS A 92 2.01 -4.52 3.82
N LYS A 93 1.57 -3.89 2.73
CA LYS A 93 1.53 -4.50 1.41
C LYS A 93 2.74 -4.06 0.58
N VAL A 94 3.49 -5.03 0.07
CA VAL A 94 4.66 -4.80 -0.78
C VAL A 94 4.39 -5.42 -2.15
N ARG A 95 4.71 -4.68 -3.22
CA ARG A 95 4.59 -5.20 -4.58
C ARG A 95 5.84 -5.98 -4.96
N ALA A 96 5.66 -7.19 -5.46
CA ALA A 96 6.70 -8.02 -6.02
C ALA A 96 6.57 -8.03 -7.54
N GLU A 97 7.68 -7.78 -8.24
CA GLU A 97 7.70 -7.83 -9.69
C GLU A 97 7.28 -9.23 -10.16
N THR A 98 6.33 -9.28 -11.08
CA THR A 98 5.76 -10.52 -11.58
C THR A 98 6.00 -10.59 -13.08
N ARG A 99 6.61 -11.68 -13.54
CA ARG A 99 6.82 -11.92 -14.97
C ARG A 99 6.01 -13.12 -15.44
N LYS A 100 5.50 -13.04 -16.65
CA LYS A 100 4.85 -14.15 -17.32
C LYS A 100 5.92 -15.07 -17.91
N LEU A 101 5.86 -16.37 -17.62
CA LEU A 101 6.76 -17.39 -18.15
C LEU A 101 6.15 -18.08 -19.38
N ALA A 102 4.86 -18.40 -19.28
CA ALA A 102 4.07 -19.04 -20.34
C ALA A 102 2.61 -18.61 -20.21
N GLU A 103 1.74 -19.16 -21.07
CA GLU A 103 0.31 -18.98 -20.88
C GLU A 103 -0.10 -19.61 -19.54
N PHE A 104 -0.75 -18.79 -18.68
CA PHE A 104 -1.16 -19.16 -17.31
C PHE A 104 -0.02 -19.54 -16.34
N GLU A 105 1.24 -19.27 -16.70
CA GLU A 105 2.37 -19.46 -15.79
C GLU A 105 3.09 -18.13 -15.51
N TYR A 106 3.30 -17.85 -14.22
CA TYR A 106 3.90 -16.61 -13.73
C TYR A 106 4.97 -16.92 -12.69
N GLU A 107 5.92 -15.99 -12.57
CA GLU A 107 6.96 -16.05 -11.55
C GLU A 107 7.09 -14.69 -10.86
N ALA A 108 7.28 -14.72 -9.56
CA ALA A 108 7.62 -13.53 -8.78
C ALA A 108 8.76 -13.83 -7.80
N ILE A 109 9.59 -12.84 -7.52
CA ILE A 109 10.56 -12.88 -6.43
C ILE A 109 9.99 -12.08 -5.28
N ILE A 110 9.88 -12.71 -4.11
CA ILE A 110 9.50 -12.09 -2.87
C ILE A 110 10.64 -12.19 -1.86
N TYR A 111 10.69 -11.28 -0.91
CA TYR A 111 11.68 -11.29 0.16
C TYR A 111 10.99 -11.43 1.51
N ALA A 112 11.33 -12.44 2.31
CA ALA A 112 10.74 -12.60 3.63
C ALA A 112 11.06 -11.42 4.56
N ASP A 113 12.21 -10.80 4.35
CA ASP A 113 12.72 -9.63 5.06
C ASP A 113 12.53 -8.31 4.28
N ALA A 114 11.41 -8.19 3.51
CA ALA A 114 11.15 -6.98 2.71
C ALA A 114 10.75 -5.75 3.53
N VAL A 115 10.23 -5.93 4.73
CA VAL A 115 9.90 -4.85 5.68
C VAL A 115 10.94 -4.88 6.78
N GLN A 116 11.38 -3.70 7.21
CA GLN A 116 12.42 -3.57 8.21
C GLN A 116 11.88 -3.86 9.60
N ASP A 117 12.54 -4.75 10.34
CA ASP A 117 12.27 -4.97 11.75
C ASP A 117 12.77 -3.77 12.55
N GLU A 118 11.88 -3.11 13.27
CA GLU A 118 12.18 -1.88 14.03
C GLU A 118 11.20 -1.71 15.17
N ASP A 119 11.60 -0.95 16.19
CA ASP A 119 10.69 -0.52 17.26
C ASP A 119 9.86 0.69 16.80
N TYR A 120 8.71 0.42 16.20
CA TYR A 120 7.80 1.45 15.67
C TYR A 120 6.93 2.11 16.73
N PHE A 121 6.80 1.48 17.92
CA PHE A 121 5.83 1.89 18.93
C PHE A 121 6.45 2.16 20.32
N GLY A 122 7.76 1.92 20.51
CA GLY A 122 8.45 2.07 21.81
C GLY A 122 8.20 0.90 22.77
N GLU A 123 7.72 -0.23 22.24
CA GLU A 123 7.39 -1.44 23.03
C GLU A 123 8.29 -2.65 22.68
N GLY A 124 9.27 -2.45 21.82
CA GLY A 124 10.18 -3.47 21.33
C GLY A 124 10.13 -3.62 19.81
N ILE A 125 11.04 -4.44 19.28
CA ILE A 125 11.18 -4.63 17.84
C ILE A 125 10.01 -5.46 17.30
N CYS A 126 9.33 -4.94 16.28
CA CYS A 126 8.30 -5.64 15.53
C CYS A 126 8.95 -6.53 14.47
N HIS A 127 8.66 -7.83 14.50
CA HIS A 127 9.22 -8.79 13.56
C HIS A 127 8.22 -9.09 12.43
N TRP A 128 8.58 -8.65 11.24
CA TRP A 128 7.75 -8.78 10.05
C TRP A 128 7.87 -10.15 9.40
N LYS A 129 6.73 -10.70 9.00
CA LYS A 129 6.68 -11.96 8.25
C LYS A 129 5.73 -11.83 7.07
N PRO A 130 6.06 -12.42 5.92
CA PRO A 130 5.11 -12.50 4.82
C PRO A 130 3.98 -13.47 5.20
N GLU A 131 2.73 -13.01 5.08
CA GLU A 131 1.55 -13.78 5.48
C GLU A 131 0.79 -14.36 4.30
N GLY A 132 0.76 -13.63 3.19
CA GLY A 132 0.04 -14.08 2.02
C GLY A 132 0.38 -13.25 0.78
N PHE A 133 -0.08 -13.70 -0.35
CA PHE A 133 0.06 -12.98 -1.60
C PHE A 133 -1.24 -12.92 -2.39
N GLY A 134 -1.33 -11.98 -3.31
CA GLY A 134 -2.46 -11.87 -4.22
C GLY A 134 -2.04 -11.36 -5.58
N LEU A 135 -2.71 -11.87 -6.63
CA LEU A 135 -2.62 -11.40 -8.01
C LEU A 135 -4.02 -11.11 -8.53
N GLY A 136 -4.12 -10.07 -9.36
CA GLY A 136 -5.36 -9.72 -10.04
C GLY A 136 -5.25 -9.95 -11.54
N PHE A 137 -6.25 -10.59 -12.11
CA PHE A 137 -6.35 -10.86 -13.55
C PHE A 137 -7.67 -10.35 -14.10
N THR A 138 -7.68 -10.02 -15.39
CA THR A 138 -8.87 -9.75 -16.18
C THR A 138 -8.82 -10.55 -17.47
N ALA A 139 -9.93 -10.63 -18.17
CA ALA A 139 -9.99 -11.37 -19.45
C ALA A 139 -9.23 -10.63 -20.55
N THR A 140 -9.43 -9.32 -20.72
CA THR A 140 -8.84 -8.55 -21.83
C THR A 140 -7.76 -7.56 -21.38
N GLY A 141 -7.71 -7.22 -20.08
CA GLY A 141 -6.82 -6.21 -19.52
C GLY A 141 -7.48 -4.83 -19.39
N SER A 142 -8.78 -4.72 -19.64
CA SER A 142 -9.53 -3.48 -19.43
C SER A 142 -9.72 -3.20 -17.92
N GLN A 143 -9.74 -1.91 -17.54
CA GLN A 143 -9.95 -1.51 -16.15
C GLN A 143 -11.42 -1.64 -15.71
N ASP A 144 -12.35 -1.72 -16.67
CA ASP A 144 -13.80 -1.81 -16.44
C ASP A 144 -14.29 -3.26 -16.32
N GLU A 145 -13.38 -4.23 -16.43
CA GLU A 145 -13.71 -5.65 -16.32
C GLU A 145 -13.69 -6.14 -14.88
N THR A 146 -14.42 -7.23 -14.65
CA THR A 146 -14.33 -7.98 -13.40
C THR A 146 -12.92 -8.50 -13.17
N VAL A 147 -12.35 -8.17 -12.02
CA VAL A 147 -11.03 -8.66 -11.60
C VAL A 147 -11.18 -10.02 -10.91
N PHE A 148 -10.50 -11.02 -11.45
CA PHE A 148 -10.32 -12.30 -10.79
C PHE A 148 -9.08 -12.21 -9.89
N ASN A 149 -9.27 -12.37 -8.58
CA ASN A 149 -8.18 -12.34 -7.63
C ASN A 149 -7.81 -13.76 -7.23
N PHE A 150 -6.53 -14.07 -7.35
CA PHE A 150 -5.93 -15.30 -6.87
C PHE A 150 -4.95 -14.95 -5.75
N GLY A 151 -4.98 -15.72 -4.69
CA GLY A 151 -4.06 -15.54 -3.58
C GLY A 151 -4.13 -16.73 -2.62
N ASP A 152 -3.10 -16.86 -1.81
CA ASP A 152 -3.03 -17.87 -0.77
C ASP A 152 -2.18 -17.35 0.40
N ALA A 153 -2.34 -17.97 1.56
CA ALA A 153 -1.47 -17.77 2.70
C ALA A 153 -0.10 -18.43 2.44
N LEU A 154 0.96 -17.70 2.73
CA LEU A 154 2.32 -18.20 2.50
C LEU A 154 2.70 -19.35 3.45
N ASP A 155 2.11 -19.38 4.62
CA ASP A 155 2.30 -20.49 5.58
C ASP A 155 1.93 -21.84 4.98
N ASN A 156 0.84 -21.89 4.22
CA ASN A 156 0.39 -23.11 3.53
C ASN A 156 1.39 -23.60 2.46
N LEU A 157 2.19 -22.69 1.89
CA LEU A 157 3.18 -23.02 0.86
C LEU A 157 4.51 -23.47 1.47
N ILE A 158 4.88 -22.95 2.64
CA ILE A 158 6.13 -23.29 3.33
C ILE A 158 6.03 -24.66 3.97
N GLU A 159 4.88 -25.01 4.59
CA GLU A 159 4.67 -26.32 5.19
C GLU A 159 4.69 -27.45 4.17
N LYS A 160 4.14 -27.27 2.97
CA LYS A 160 4.17 -28.26 1.89
C LYS A 160 5.60 -28.60 1.40
N LYS A 161 6.58 -27.73 1.60
CA LYS A 161 7.96 -27.97 1.18
C LYS A 161 8.75 -28.85 2.16
N ASN A 162 8.31 -28.94 3.40
CA ASN A 162 8.99 -29.71 4.46
C ASN A 162 8.51 -31.18 4.55
N THR A 163 7.64 -31.61 3.64
CA THR A 163 7.03 -32.95 3.66
C THR A 163 7.57 -33.89 2.54
N TYR A 164 8.72 -33.54 1.92
CA TYR A 164 9.37 -34.37 0.90
C TYR A 164 10.75 -34.82 1.34
#